data_6fb051ae851d7a1530795165f0e8aa36
#
_entry.id   6fb051ae851d7a1530795165f0e8aa36
#
_cell.length_a   1.000
_cell.length_b   1.000
_cell.length_c   1.000
_cell.angle_alpha   90.00
_cell.angle_beta   90.00
_cell.angle_gamma   90.00
#
_symmetry.space_group_name_H-M   'P 1'
#
loop_
_entity.id
_entity.type
_entity.pdbx_description
1 polymer ?
#
loop_
_entity_poly.entity_id
_entity_poly.type
_entity_poly.pdbx_seq_one_letter_code
_entity_poly.pdbx_strand_id
1 'polypeptide(L)'
;MKQLRLRFASIFVVNCLLLIVAANGLAQCEIEPIIETTGKVLKELKLSKQAKSSADFLLTLKASVTGASWRTRGAEAAILTVFVDGKYNQDLILFAGEETFEYQGLLGRLSAGEHTISIVLNEARSAPNARRVKIQSAFSVAFEDLIASAATTDRSRPAYIATINAPVIYLRPNTIDKFSDVPLLTFYEIFDEPENIKRIRYTTIFTNEDGGTQSAALMARWGRMTDIEWIYEIRVRENGAILSEIYQAANHETKNFKGKRFGNHPLIMDATDNNNFADTGCSALRVSPMLIAARLSNPSSGIEGSRETLMDAFPWTYQIMAREAIREGRVNPKKLAANTIDDPREYLYAEIYGEPENAAINVEAETAAGEKFTSDGGNKSLRVGRPGFARIALRTPQNRAGQFPKTVNIGCYATGENPASESVCRNVRLIKLVRLDRNYLPIFKNIGAASRNIKSGEKAIF
;
A
#
# COMPACT_ATOMS: atom_id res chain seq x y z
N MET A 1 43.95 19.97 53.50
CA MET A 1 43.96 18.89 52.53
C MET A 1 42.89 17.82 52.81
N LYS A 2 41.62 18.20 53.03
CA LYS A 2 40.52 17.23 53.30
C LYS A 2 39.19 17.56 52.61
N GLN A 3 39.17 18.41 51.58
CA GLN A 3 37.96 18.80 50.86
C GLN A 3 37.95 18.51 49.35
N LEU A 4 38.95 17.78 48.83
CA LEU A 4 39.07 17.54 47.39
C LEU A 4 38.76 16.07 46.95
N ARG A 5 38.29 15.23 47.89
CA ARG A 5 37.99 13.81 47.55
C ARG A 5 36.49 13.43 47.42
N LEU A 6 35.56 14.38 47.62
CA LEU A 6 34.11 14.07 47.54
C LEU A 6 33.42 14.54 46.24
N ARG A 7 34.13 15.16 45.30
CA ARG A 7 33.49 15.61 44.03
C ARG A 7 33.68 14.70 42.81
N PHE A 8 34.56 13.69 42.92
CA PHE A 8 34.80 12.76 41.80
C PHE A 8 33.92 11.48 41.79
N ALA A 9 33.29 11.13 42.91
CA ALA A 9 32.42 9.95 42.99
C ALA A 9 31.02 10.19 42.43
N SER A 10 30.52 11.43 42.41
CA SER A 10 29.15 11.73 41.94
C SER A 10 29.02 11.81 40.43
N ILE A 11 30.09 12.07 39.69
CA ILE A 11 30.04 12.17 38.20
C ILE A 11 30.11 10.80 37.56
N PHE A 12 30.71 9.79 38.20
CA PHE A 12 30.79 8.45 37.63
C PHE A 12 29.49 7.64 37.79
N VAL A 13 28.68 7.92 38.81
CA VAL A 13 27.39 7.24 39.04
C VAL A 13 26.30 7.76 38.09
N VAL A 14 26.33 9.04 37.72
CA VAL A 14 25.35 9.65 36.80
C VAL A 14 25.59 9.16 35.34
N ASN A 15 26.86 8.99 34.96
CA ASN A 15 27.17 8.48 33.61
C ASN A 15 26.88 6.97 33.45
N CYS A 16 26.99 6.17 34.51
CA CYS A 16 26.58 4.74 34.43
C CYS A 16 25.05 4.56 34.43
N LEU A 17 24.29 5.46 35.10
CA LEU A 17 22.81 5.38 35.03
C LEU A 17 22.26 5.85 33.67
N LEU A 18 22.90 6.80 33.01
CA LEU A 18 22.50 7.25 31.65
C LEU A 18 22.84 6.22 30.57
N LEU A 19 23.89 5.42 30.74
CA LEU A 19 24.22 4.31 29.84
C LEU A 19 23.30 3.09 30.02
N ILE A 20 22.76 2.87 31.21
CA ILE A 20 21.78 1.77 31.47
C ILE A 20 20.39 2.12 30.91
N VAL A 21 20.00 3.39 30.90
CA VAL A 21 18.72 3.82 30.32
C VAL A 21 18.76 3.80 28.77
N ALA A 22 19.92 4.05 28.16
CA ALA A 22 20.07 3.94 26.69
C ALA A 22 20.13 2.48 26.18
N ALA A 23 20.59 1.54 27.01
CA ALA A 23 20.61 0.11 26.64
C ALA A 23 19.25 -0.58 26.80
N ASN A 24 18.34 -0.05 27.62
CA ASN A 24 17.00 -0.61 27.81
C ASN A 24 15.99 -0.16 26.74
N GLY A 25 16.32 0.82 25.91
CA GLY A 25 15.43 1.31 24.83
C GLY A 25 15.32 0.35 23.62
N LEU A 26 16.21 -0.63 23.48
CA LEU A 26 16.22 -1.61 22.38
C LEU A 26 15.65 -2.99 22.78
N ALA A 27 15.42 -3.25 24.06
CA ALA A 27 14.93 -4.53 24.57
C ALA A 27 13.38 -4.61 24.63
N GLN A 28 12.66 -3.51 24.39
CA GLN A 28 11.20 -3.48 24.58
C GLN A 28 10.39 -4.13 23.46
N CYS A 29 11.00 -4.55 22.36
CA CYS A 29 10.30 -5.28 21.29
C CYS A 29 10.13 -6.78 21.55
N GLU A 30 10.58 -7.32 22.68
CA GLU A 30 10.35 -8.71 23.05
C GLU A 30 9.04 -8.97 23.80
N ILE A 31 8.39 -7.91 24.26
CA ILE A 31 7.10 -8.01 24.93
C ILE A 31 6.04 -7.66 23.88
N GLU A 32 5.20 -8.64 23.52
CA GLU A 32 3.93 -8.33 22.85
C GLU A 32 3.29 -7.19 23.65
N PRO A 33 2.85 -6.09 22.99
CA PRO A 33 2.25 -5.00 23.74
C PRO A 33 1.15 -5.59 24.63
N ILE A 34 1.31 -5.52 25.93
CA ILE A 34 0.25 -5.85 26.90
C ILE A 34 -0.78 -4.76 26.71
N ILE A 35 -1.62 -4.89 25.69
CA ILE A 35 -2.80 -4.06 25.54
C ILE A 35 -3.80 -4.68 26.52
N GLU A 36 -3.87 -4.11 27.71
CA GLU A 36 -4.95 -4.44 28.62
C GLU A 36 -6.26 -4.23 27.88
N THR A 37 -7.19 -5.17 28.01
CA THR A 37 -8.54 -5.11 27.45
C THR A 37 -9.39 -4.06 28.19
N THR A 38 -8.93 -2.81 28.19
CA THR A 38 -9.62 -1.71 28.87
C THR A 38 -10.73 -1.07 28.03
N GLY A 39 -10.83 -1.46 26.75
CA GLY A 39 -11.83 -0.93 25.83
C GLY A 39 -13.17 -1.68 25.88
N LYS A 40 -14.22 -1.01 25.38
CA LYS A 40 -15.55 -1.62 25.22
C LYS A 40 -15.53 -2.75 24.20
N VAL A 41 -15.84 -3.98 24.62
CA VAL A 41 -16.06 -5.11 23.71
C VAL A 41 -17.29 -4.80 22.85
N LEU A 42 -17.08 -4.71 21.54
CA LEU A 42 -18.17 -4.46 20.57
C LEU A 42 -18.76 -5.77 20.04
N LYS A 43 -17.94 -6.81 19.91
CA LYS A 43 -18.34 -8.10 19.37
C LYS A 43 -17.48 -9.22 19.93
N GLU A 44 -18.10 -10.35 20.21
CA GLU A 44 -17.43 -11.60 20.53
C GLU A 44 -17.90 -12.71 19.58
N LEU A 45 -16.95 -13.50 19.09
CA LEU A 45 -17.21 -14.64 18.23
C LEU A 45 -16.62 -15.90 18.91
N LYS A 46 -17.41 -16.96 19.00
CA LYS A 46 -16.95 -18.27 19.48
C LYS A 46 -16.77 -19.20 18.31
N LEU A 47 -15.55 -19.69 18.15
CA LEU A 47 -15.19 -20.69 17.13
C LEU A 47 -15.30 -22.08 17.75
N SER A 48 -16.51 -22.55 18.00
CA SER A 48 -16.76 -23.71 18.86
C SER A 48 -16.68 -25.08 18.18
N LYS A 49 -16.47 -25.19 16.87
CA LYS A 49 -16.57 -26.49 16.18
C LYS A 49 -15.67 -26.70 14.97
N GLN A 50 -14.95 -25.73 14.49
CA GLN A 50 -14.31 -25.83 13.16
C GLN A 50 -12.92 -26.44 13.17
N ALA A 51 -12.17 -26.37 14.26
CA ALA A 51 -10.83 -26.89 14.28
C ALA A 51 -10.78 -28.35 14.77
N LYS A 52 -11.05 -29.31 13.90
CA LYS A 52 -10.62 -30.70 14.14
C LYS A 52 -9.10 -30.85 14.12
N SER A 53 -8.41 -29.91 13.49
CA SER A 53 -6.95 -29.76 13.39
C SER A 53 -6.58 -28.29 13.48
N SER A 54 -5.29 -27.97 13.70
CA SER A 54 -4.79 -26.59 13.60
C SER A 54 -5.00 -26.04 12.19
N ALA A 55 -5.53 -24.84 12.06
CA ALA A 55 -5.78 -24.16 10.80
C ALA A 55 -5.47 -22.66 10.89
N ASP A 56 -5.22 -22.03 9.76
CA ASP A 56 -5.11 -20.58 9.65
C ASP A 56 -6.50 -19.96 9.44
N PHE A 57 -6.76 -18.82 10.09
CA PHE A 57 -8.09 -18.22 10.12
C PHE A 57 -8.09 -16.81 9.56
N LEU A 58 -9.16 -16.47 8.84
CA LEU A 58 -9.51 -15.13 8.39
C LEU A 58 -10.70 -14.60 9.19
N LEU A 59 -10.55 -13.40 9.73
CA LEU A 59 -11.66 -12.61 10.26
C LEU A 59 -12.22 -11.73 9.13
N THR A 60 -13.53 -11.74 8.96
CA THR A 60 -14.25 -10.79 8.09
C THR A 60 -15.23 -9.98 8.93
N LEU A 61 -15.16 -8.66 8.81
CA LEU A 61 -15.97 -7.71 9.57
C LEU A 61 -16.64 -6.71 8.64
N LYS A 62 -17.97 -6.64 8.65
CA LYS A 62 -18.71 -5.52 8.02
C LYS A 62 -19.06 -4.49 9.05
N ALA A 63 -18.51 -3.29 8.89
CA ALA A 63 -18.68 -2.21 9.85
C ALA A 63 -18.73 -0.84 9.18
N SER A 64 -19.30 0.13 9.91
CA SER A 64 -19.28 1.56 9.61
C SER A 64 -19.03 2.36 10.88
N VAL A 65 -18.65 3.63 10.73
CA VAL A 65 -18.34 4.50 11.87
C VAL A 65 -19.10 5.81 11.71
N THR A 66 -20.09 6.03 12.58
CA THR A 66 -20.92 7.25 12.55
C THR A 66 -20.08 8.48 12.87
N GLY A 67 -20.14 9.50 12.02
CA GLY A 67 -19.39 10.75 12.13
C GLY A 67 -17.96 10.67 11.64
N ALA A 68 -17.49 9.50 11.18
CA ALA A 68 -16.15 9.36 10.64
C ALA A 68 -16.06 9.82 9.18
N SER A 69 -14.95 10.47 8.85
CA SER A 69 -14.63 10.93 7.52
C SER A 69 -13.12 11.00 7.33
N TRP A 70 -12.58 10.20 6.44
CA TRP A 70 -11.15 10.20 6.11
C TRP A 70 -10.64 11.57 5.63
N ARG A 71 -11.54 12.45 5.21
CA ARG A 71 -11.27 13.82 4.77
C ARG A 71 -11.12 14.81 5.93
N THR A 72 -11.52 14.46 7.15
CA THR A 72 -11.68 15.42 8.27
C THR A 72 -10.73 15.08 9.40
N ARG A 73 -9.85 16.03 9.78
CA ARG A 73 -8.96 15.86 10.94
C ARG A 73 -9.75 15.63 12.23
N GLY A 74 -9.31 14.65 13.00
CA GLY A 74 -9.95 14.25 14.25
C GLY A 74 -11.22 13.42 14.07
N ALA A 75 -11.57 13.03 12.82
CA ALA A 75 -12.68 12.15 12.51
C ALA A 75 -12.29 11.05 11.50
N GLU A 76 -11.01 10.77 11.31
CA GLU A 76 -10.48 9.93 10.24
C GLU A 76 -11.03 8.51 10.29
N ALA A 77 -10.78 7.80 11.38
CA ALA A 77 -11.14 6.39 11.53
C ALA A 77 -11.31 5.97 12.99
N ALA A 78 -12.11 4.94 13.21
CA ALA A 78 -12.02 4.12 14.42
C ALA A 78 -10.95 3.03 14.23
N ILE A 79 -10.28 2.66 15.32
CA ILE A 79 -9.41 1.50 15.37
C ILE A 79 -10.08 0.45 16.27
N LEU A 80 -10.16 -0.77 15.73
CA LEU A 80 -10.62 -1.93 16.48
C LEU A 80 -9.42 -2.84 16.76
N THR A 81 -9.24 -3.23 18.01
CA THR A 81 -8.27 -4.23 18.40
C THR A 81 -8.94 -5.61 18.47
N VAL A 82 -8.32 -6.57 17.84
CA VAL A 82 -8.76 -7.97 17.81
C VAL A 82 -7.92 -8.77 18.81
N PHE A 83 -8.60 -9.51 19.68
CA PHE A 83 -7.98 -10.46 20.60
C PHE A 83 -8.44 -11.87 20.23
N VAL A 84 -7.53 -12.84 20.36
CA VAL A 84 -7.83 -14.26 20.28
C VAL A 84 -7.47 -14.88 21.62
N ASP A 85 -8.44 -15.50 22.28
CA ASP A 85 -8.30 -16.10 23.63
C ASP A 85 -7.72 -15.12 24.65
N GLY A 86 -8.14 -13.86 24.57
CA GLY A 86 -7.67 -12.76 25.43
C GLY A 86 -6.29 -12.22 25.11
N LYS A 87 -5.59 -12.76 24.09
CA LYS A 87 -4.28 -12.26 23.66
C LYS A 87 -4.43 -11.32 22.45
N TYR A 88 -3.66 -10.24 22.47
CA TYR A 88 -3.60 -9.30 21.32
C TYR A 88 -3.23 -10.03 20.03
N ASN A 89 -4.02 -9.80 18.98
CA ASN A 89 -3.78 -10.39 17.67
C ASN A 89 -3.37 -9.32 16.66
N GLN A 90 -4.22 -8.35 16.36
CA GLN A 90 -3.97 -7.26 15.42
C GLN A 90 -4.99 -6.13 15.59
N ASP A 91 -4.87 -5.11 14.75
CA ASP A 91 -5.81 -4.01 14.70
C ASP A 91 -6.46 -3.90 13.32
N LEU A 92 -7.69 -3.35 13.28
CA LEU A 92 -8.41 -3.00 12.05
C LEU A 92 -8.66 -1.50 12.05
N ILE A 93 -8.26 -0.81 10.99
CA ILE A 93 -8.48 0.63 10.80
C ILE A 93 -9.70 0.82 9.92
N LEU A 94 -10.78 1.40 10.47
CA LEU A 94 -12.06 1.56 9.78
C LEU A 94 -12.09 2.85 8.95
N PHE A 95 -11.35 2.87 7.86
CA PHE A 95 -11.11 4.04 7.01
C PHE A 95 -12.29 4.45 6.10
N ALA A 96 -13.28 3.58 5.90
CA ALA A 96 -14.40 3.86 4.98
C ALA A 96 -15.42 4.86 5.54
N GLY A 97 -15.34 5.18 6.83
CA GLY A 97 -16.20 6.17 7.46
C GLY A 97 -17.64 5.66 7.71
N GLU A 98 -18.63 6.43 7.28
CA GLU A 98 -20.05 6.11 7.50
C GLU A 98 -20.58 5.02 6.54
N GLU A 99 -19.87 4.75 5.46
CA GLU A 99 -20.23 3.68 4.54
C GLU A 99 -19.94 2.31 5.17
N THR A 100 -20.85 1.36 4.98
CA THR A 100 -20.60 -0.03 5.37
C THR A 100 -19.52 -0.61 4.48
N PHE A 101 -18.43 -1.08 5.09
CA PHE A 101 -17.30 -1.64 4.39
C PHE A 101 -16.92 -2.99 4.99
N GLU A 102 -16.36 -3.87 4.16
CA GLU A 102 -15.85 -5.17 4.58
C GLU A 102 -14.36 -5.10 4.84
N TYR A 103 -13.99 -5.27 6.10
CA TYR A 103 -12.60 -5.35 6.58
C TYR A 103 -12.22 -6.80 6.79
N GLN A 104 -10.96 -7.12 6.58
CA GLN A 104 -10.41 -8.43 6.80
C GLN A 104 -9.20 -8.38 7.72
N GLY A 105 -8.92 -9.50 8.41
CA GLY A 105 -7.75 -9.65 9.25
C GLY A 105 -7.30 -11.11 9.30
N LEU A 106 -6.01 -11.36 9.09
CA LEU A 106 -5.39 -12.67 9.19
C LEU A 106 -5.15 -13.00 10.66
N LEU A 107 -5.92 -13.93 11.24
CA LEU A 107 -5.78 -14.28 12.67
C LEU A 107 -4.56 -15.16 12.95
N GLY A 108 -3.91 -15.66 11.90
CA GLY A 108 -2.84 -16.63 12.01
C GLY A 108 -3.34 -18.05 12.29
N ARG A 109 -2.41 -18.93 12.65
CA ARG A 109 -2.68 -20.33 12.91
C ARG A 109 -3.20 -20.55 14.31
N LEU A 110 -4.42 -21.06 14.45
CA LEU A 110 -5.03 -21.44 15.71
C LEU A 110 -4.95 -22.96 15.88
N SER A 111 -4.80 -23.43 17.13
CA SER A 111 -4.81 -24.85 17.46
C SER A 111 -6.18 -25.49 17.24
N ALA A 112 -6.26 -26.81 17.32
CA ALA A 112 -7.55 -27.48 17.43
C ALA A 112 -8.23 -27.11 18.74
N GLY A 113 -9.54 -26.90 18.74
CA GLY A 113 -10.32 -26.60 19.92
C GLY A 113 -11.23 -25.37 19.82
N GLU A 114 -11.70 -24.91 20.96
CA GLU A 114 -12.53 -23.72 21.06
C GLU A 114 -11.65 -22.46 21.16
N HIS A 115 -11.98 -21.43 20.41
CA HIS A 115 -11.32 -20.13 20.45
C HIS A 115 -12.37 -19.02 20.57
N THR A 116 -11.99 -17.96 21.29
CA THR A 116 -12.79 -16.75 21.43
C THR A 116 -12.10 -15.58 20.73
N ILE A 117 -12.79 -14.95 19.78
CA ILE A 117 -12.30 -13.73 19.13
C ILE A 117 -13.09 -12.56 19.70
N SER A 118 -12.41 -11.63 20.35
CA SER A 118 -13.01 -10.40 20.88
C SER A 118 -12.57 -9.21 20.03
N ILE A 119 -13.57 -8.40 19.61
CA ILE A 119 -13.36 -7.17 18.84
C ILE A 119 -13.67 -5.99 19.75
N VAL A 120 -12.66 -5.21 20.03
CA VAL A 120 -12.70 -4.14 21.05
C VAL A 120 -12.43 -2.79 20.39
N LEU A 121 -13.19 -1.75 20.76
CA LEU A 121 -12.86 -0.39 20.33
C LEU A 121 -11.62 0.11 21.04
N ASN A 122 -10.58 0.43 20.27
CA ASN A 122 -9.38 1.09 20.78
C ASN A 122 -9.61 2.61 20.81
N GLU A 123 -10.21 3.10 21.89
CA GLU A 123 -10.56 4.53 22.03
C GLU A 123 -9.31 5.43 22.03
N ALA A 124 -8.21 4.96 22.62
CA ALA A 124 -6.97 5.72 22.72
C ALA A 124 -6.33 6.00 21.35
N ARG A 125 -6.52 5.09 20.39
CA ARG A 125 -5.94 5.17 19.04
C ARG A 125 -6.94 5.59 17.97
N SER A 126 -8.25 5.55 18.27
CA SER A 126 -9.28 6.03 17.36
C SER A 126 -9.30 7.55 17.32
N ALA A 127 -9.62 8.12 16.15
CA ALA A 127 -9.83 9.55 16.02
C ALA A 127 -10.93 10.02 16.99
N PRO A 128 -10.79 11.18 17.64
CA PRO A 128 -11.70 11.63 18.71
C PRO A 128 -13.18 11.61 18.33
N ASN A 129 -13.51 11.93 17.08
CA ASN A 129 -14.89 12.01 16.58
C ASN A 129 -15.33 10.73 15.83
N ALA A 130 -14.50 9.68 15.78
CA ALA A 130 -14.75 8.44 15.07
C ALA A 130 -14.86 7.24 16.02
N ARG A 131 -15.63 7.32 17.09
CA ARG A 131 -15.72 6.26 18.11
C ARG A 131 -17.07 5.53 18.15
N ARG A 132 -18.04 5.91 17.31
CA ARG A 132 -19.36 5.29 17.25
C ARG A 132 -19.39 4.24 16.14
N VAL A 133 -18.88 3.06 16.45
CA VAL A 133 -18.79 1.92 15.53
C VAL A 133 -20.11 1.15 15.52
N LYS A 134 -20.58 0.82 14.32
CA LYS A 134 -21.70 -0.09 14.07
C LYS A 134 -21.19 -1.32 13.32
N ILE A 135 -21.21 -2.48 13.96
CA ILE A 135 -20.90 -3.77 13.36
C ILE A 135 -22.19 -4.38 12.81
N GLN A 136 -22.24 -4.60 11.48
CA GLN A 136 -23.34 -5.27 10.80
C GLN A 136 -23.19 -6.78 10.84
N SER A 137 -21.98 -7.27 10.59
CA SER A 137 -21.67 -8.69 10.69
C SER A 137 -20.17 -8.90 11.01
N ALA A 138 -19.88 -10.00 11.68
CA ALA A 138 -18.52 -10.48 11.91
C ALA A 138 -18.55 -12.00 11.91
N PHE A 139 -17.61 -12.62 11.20
CA PHE A 139 -17.43 -14.07 11.18
C PHE A 139 -15.96 -14.40 10.90
N SER A 140 -15.57 -15.61 11.23
CA SER A 140 -14.25 -16.13 10.92
C SER A 140 -14.37 -17.50 10.27
N VAL A 141 -13.49 -17.78 9.34
CA VAL A 141 -13.41 -19.05 8.62
C VAL A 141 -11.96 -19.52 8.53
N ALA A 142 -11.79 -20.85 8.58
CA ALA A 142 -10.51 -21.47 8.29
C ALA A 142 -10.19 -21.33 6.78
N PHE A 143 -8.94 -21.04 6.45
CA PHE A 143 -8.52 -20.91 5.06
C PHE A 143 -8.66 -22.20 4.26
N GLU A 144 -8.40 -23.32 4.90
CA GLU A 144 -8.54 -24.64 4.27
C GLU A 144 -9.97 -24.85 3.74
N ASP A 145 -10.98 -24.38 4.49
CA ASP A 145 -12.38 -24.46 4.06
C ASP A 145 -12.70 -23.51 2.92
N LEU A 146 -12.15 -22.30 2.91
CA LEU A 146 -12.31 -21.35 1.78
C LEU A 146 -11.70 -21.89 0.49
N ILE A 147 -10.55 -22.54 0.58
CA ILE A 147 -9.84 -23.10 -0.57
C ILE A 147 -10.49 -24.40 -1.04
N ALA A 148 -10.97 -25.23 -0.12
CA ALA A 148 -11.72 -26.45 -0.44
C ALA A 148 -13.07 -26.14 -1.10
N SER A 149 -13.73 -25.06 -0.74
CA SER A 149 -14.99 -24.60 -1.37
C SER A 149 -14.79 -24.02 -2.77
N ALA A 150 -13.60 -23.52 -3.10
CA ALA A 150 -13.22 -23.06 -4.43
C ALA A 150 -12.71 -24.22 -5.28
N ALA A 151 -13.63 -25.16 -5.61
CA ALA A 151 -13.46 -26.27 -6.56
C ALA A 151 -12.02 -26.67 -6.95
N THR A 152 -11.49 -27.66 -6.25
CA THR A 152 -10.72 -28.84 -6.73
C THR A 152 -9.86 -28.70 -8.00
N THR A 153 -9.19 -27.59 -8.23
CA THR A 153 -8.13 -27.56 -9.21
C THR A 153 -6.80 -27.33 -8.49
N ASP A 154 -5.73 -27.91 -9.01
CA ASP A 154 -4.32 -27.79 -8.58
C ASP A 154 -3.84 -26.34 -8.27
N ARG A 155 -4.66 -25.35 -8.59
CA ARG A 155 -4.44 -23.91 -8.35
C ARG A 155 -4.75 -23.46 -6.93
N SER A 156 -5.43 -24.25 -6.11
CA SER A 156 -5.81 -23.88 -4.74
C SER A 156 -4.60 -23.85 -3.81
N ARG A 157 -3.65 -24.74 -4.01
CA ARG A 157 -2.49 -24.89 -3.12
C ARG A 157 -1.52 -23.71 -3.13
N PRO A 158 -1.11 -23.13 -4.28
CA PRO A 158 -0.30 -21.91 -4.29
C PRO A 158 -1.00 -20.71 -3.65
N ALA A 159 -2.30 -20.57 -3.79
CA ALA A 159 -3.09 -19.52 -3.15
C ALA A 159 -3.15 -19.69 -1.62
N TYR A 160 -3.29 -20.93 -1.14
CA TYR A 160 -3.20 -21.25 0.29
C TYR A 160 -1.82 -20.88 0.84
N ILE A 161 -0.74 -21.31 0.18
CA ILE A 161 0.64 -20.97 0.56
C ILE A 161 0.84 -19.44 0.59
N ALA A 162 0.33 -18.75 -0.42
CA ALA A 162 0.39 -17.29 -0.45
C ALA A 162 -0.36 -16.66 0.74
N THR A 163 -1.51 -17.19 1.10
CA THR A 163 -2.32 -16.63 2.19
C THR A 163 -1.68 -16.83 3.55
N ILE A 164 -1.19 -18.02 3.87
CA ILE A 164 -0.58 -18.30 5.18
C ILE A 164 0.79 -17.62 5.38
N ASN A 165 1.45 -17.20 4.31
CA ASN A 165 2.73 -16.48 4.35
C ASN A 165 2.58 -14.96 4.10
N ALA A 166 1.35 -14.46 4.00
CA ALA A 166 1.13 -13.02 3.82
C ALA A 166 1.67 -12.22 5.03
N PRO A 167 2.39 -11.12 4.80
CA PRO A 167 2.99 -10.37 5.88
C PRO A 167 1.95 -9.65 6.76
N VAL A 168 2.28 -9.53 8.04
CA VAL A 168 1.60 -8.66 9.01
C VAL A 168 2.51 -7.46 9.25
N ILE A 169 1.95 -6.26 9.15
CA ILE A 169 2.69 -5.00 9.11
C ILE A 169 2.54 -4.26 10.43
N TYR A 170 3.66 -3.95 11.09
CA TYR A 170 3.71 -2.95 12.14
C TYR A 170 3.72 -1.55 11.52
N LEU A 171 2.83 -0.68 11.98
CA LEU A 171 2.67 0.66 11.44
C LEU A 171 3.69 1.63 12.06
N ARG A 172 4.11 2.63 11.29
CA ARG A 172 4.95 3.72 11.78
C ARG A 172 4.21 4.57 12.82
N PRO A 173 4.92 5.18 13.78
CA PRO A 173 4.31 6.14 14.71
C PRO A 173 3.52 7.26 14.02
N ASN A 174 4.06 7.84 12.95
CA ASN A 174 3.38 8.89 12.18
C ASN A 174 2.06 8.41 11.58
N THR A 175 2.02 7.22 11.04
CA THR A 175 0.79 6.58 10.52
C THR A 175 -0.25 6.46 11.62
N ILE A 176 0.15 6.02 12.80
CA ILE A 176 -0.74 5.82 13.95
C ILE A 176 -1.33 7.14 14.45
N ASP A 177 -0.49 8.18 14.59
CA ASP A 177 -0.89 9.45 15.21
C ASP A 177 -1.64 10.38 14.25
N LYS A 178 -1.45 10.23 12.95
CA LYS A 178 -2.01 11.14 11.92
C LYS A 178 -3.01 10.48 10.97
N PHE A 179 -3.17 9.18 11.03
CA PHE A 179 -3.92 8.41 10.02
C PHE A 179 -3.44 8.70 8.60
N SER A 180 -2.12 8.80 8.42
CA SER A 180 -1.50 9.06 7.15
C SER A 180 -0.71 7.83 6.72
N ASP A 181 -0.69 7.56 5.40
CA ASP A 181 0.10 6.47 4.84
C ASP A 181 -0.27 5.09 5.42
N VAL A 182 -1.58 4.85 5.48
CA VAL A 182 -2.16 3.63 6.05
C VAL A 182 -2.24 2.54 4.98
N PRO A 183 -1.79 1.30 5.26
CA PRO A 183 -1.95 0.18 4.33
C PRO A 183 -3.43 -0.17 4.16
N LEU A 184 -3.95 -0.12 2.93
CA LEU A 184 -5.35 -0.35 2.57
C LEU A 184 -5.62 -1.79 2.18
N LEU A 185 -4.80 -2.32 1.27
CA LEU A 185 -4.88 -3.69 0.81
C LEU A 185 -3.50 -4.21 0.41
N THR A 186 -3.30 -5.50 0.56
CA THR A 186 -2.13 -6.22 0.06
C THR A 186 -2.58 -7.16 -1.04
N PHE A 187 -1.91 -7.14 -2.17
CA PHE A 187 -2.10 -8.14 -3.20
C PHE A 187 -0.88 -9.03 -3.35
N TYR A 188 -1.11 -10.26 -3.77
CA TYR A 188 -0.02 -11.17 -4.10
C TYR A 188 -0.11 -11.65 -5.54
N GLU A 189 1.05 -11.83 -6.13
CA GLU A 189 1.23 -12.42 -7.45
C GLU A 189 2.04 -13.72 -7.32
N ILE A 190 1.65 -14.72 -8.09
CA ILE A 190 2.33 -16.02 -8.13
C ILE A 190 2.96 -16.17 -9.51
N PHE A 191 4.27 -16.31 -9.53
CA PHE A 191 5.07 -16.53 -10.73
C PHE A 191 5.59 -17.97 -10.73
N ASP A 192 5.47 -18.64 -11.88
CA ASP A 192 6.03 -19.97 -12.11
C ASP A 192 7.52 -19.84 -12.42
N GLU A 193 8.34 -20.61 -11.71
CA GLU A 193 9.78 -20.74 -11.95
C GLU A 193 10.14 -22.19 -12.27
N PRO A 194 11.33 -22.45 -12.86
CA PRO A 194 11.80 -23.81 -13.09
C PRO A 194 11.76 -24.69 -11.83
N GLU A 195 11.79 -26.02 -12.00
CA GLU A 195 11.79 -27.01 -10.90
C GLU A 195 10.54 -26.97 -10.01
N ASN A 196 9.39 -26.58 -10.56
CA ASN A 196 8.12 -26.44 -9.84
C ASN A 196 8.18 -25.48 -8.63
N ILE A 197 9.05 -24.49 -8.71
CA ILE A 197 9.16 -23.43 -7.72
C ILE A 197 8.10 -22.36 -8.03
N LYS A 198 7.45 -21.85 -6.99
CA LYS A 198 6.58 -20.67 -7.05
C LYS A 198 7.28 -19.51 -6.36
N ARG A 199 7.38 -18.39 -7.06
CA ARG A 199 7.77 -17.11 -6.49
C ARG A 199 6.51 -16.32 -6.19
N ILE A 200 6.30 -15.96 -4.94
CA ILE A 200 5.10 -15.25 -4.47
C ILE A 200 5.54 -13.89 -3.96
N ARG A 201 5.07 -12.83 -4.60
CA ARG A 201 5.38 -11.44 -4.23
C ARG A 201 4.16 -10.76 -3.64
N TYR A 202 4.33 -10.10 -2.52
CA TYR A 202 3.30 -9.29 -1.86
C TYR A 202 3.60 -7.81 -2.06
N THR A 203 2.57 -7.09 -2.46
CA THR A 203 2.62 -5.64 -2.71
C THR A 203 1.46 -4.99 -1.98
N THR A 204 1.72 -3.89 -1.29
CA THR A 204 0.69 -3.17 -0.53
C THR A 204 0.39 -1.82 -1.16
N ILE A 205 -0.89 -1.47 -1.21
CA ILE A 205 -1.38 -0.13 -1.56
C ILE A 205 -1.64 0.62 -0.26
N PHE A 206 -0.99 1.76 -0.11
CA PHE A 206 -1.15 2.67 1.01
C PHE A 206 -2.11 3.82 0.66
N THR A 207 -2.58 4.55 1.65
CA THR A 207 -3.46 5.71 1.39
C THR A 207 -2.73 6.84 0.69
N ASN A 208 -1.44 6.99 0.96
CA ASN A 208 -0.60 8.09 0.51
C ASN A 208 0.89 7.69 0.53
N GLU A 209 1.78 8.62 0.17
CA GLU A 209 3.22 8.57 0.41
C GLU A 209 3.59 9.81 1.23
N ASP A 210 4.02 9.62 2.50
CA ASP A 210 4.33 10.72 3.41
C ASP A 210 5.64 11.42 3.06
N GLY A 211 6.60 10.68 2.51
CA GLY A 211 7.93 11.16 2.13
C GLY A 211 8.46 10.52 0.86
N GLY A 212 9.72 10.77 0.53
CA GLY A 212 10.37 10.24 -0.68
C GLY A 212 10.07 11.07 -1.91
N THR A 213 8.90 10.91 -2.54
CA THR A 213 8.59 11.58 -3.79
C THR A 213 7.60 12.75 -3.59
N GLN A 214 7.88 13.88 -4.19
CA GLN A 214 7.01 15.05 -4.13
C GLN A 214 5.69 14.80 -4.88
N SER A 215 4.58 15.37 -4.38
CA SER A 215 3.22 15.15 -4.90
C SER A 215 3.07 15.40 -6.41
N ALA A 216 3.69 16.46 -6.93
CA ALA A 216 3.66 16.75 -8.36
C ALA A 216 4.37 15.68 -9.19
N ALA A 217 5.47 15.11 -8.69
CA ALA A 217 6.21 14.03 -9.33
C ALA A 217 5.45 12.70 -9.25
N LEU A 218 4.80 12.40 -8.11
CA LEU A 218 3.90 11.24 -7.98
C LEU A 218 2.81 11.27 -9.05
N MET A 219 2.11 12.40 -9.19
CA MET A 219 1.09 12.55 -10.22
C MET A 219 1.66 12.39 -11.63
N ALA A 220 2.75 13.11 -11.93
CA ALA A 220 3.32 13.11 -13.28
C ALA A 220 3.91 11.76 -13.72
N ARG A 221 4.41 10.94 -12.79
CA ARG A 221 5.15 9.71 -13.11
C ARG A 221 4.40 8.42 -12.79
N TRP A 222 3.47 8.47 -11.83
CA TRP A 222 2.69 7.30 -11.37
C TRP A 222 1.18 7.55 -11.39
N GLY A 223 0.73 8.79 -11.65
CA GLY A 223 -0.70 9.12 -11.74
C GLY A 223 -1.47 8.85 -10.44
N ARG A 224 -0.82 8.96 -9.30
CA ARG A 224 -1.41 8.67 -7.99
C ARG A 224 -0.68 9.42 -6.89
N MET A 225 -1.34 9.59 -5.76
CA MET A 225 -0.76 10.05 -4.51
C MET A 225 -0.51 8.88 -3.54
N THR A 226 -1.20 7.78 -3.73
CA THR A 226 -0.99 6.53 -2.99
C THR A 226 0.39 5.97 -3.27
N ASP A 227 1.00 5.34 -2.27
CA ASP A 227 2.14 4.49 -2.50
C ASP A 227 1.72 3.05 -2.82
N ILE A 228 2.46 2.37 -3.68
CA ILE A 228 2.26 0.96 -4.04
C ILE A 228 3.62 0.29 -4.04
N GLU A 229 3.95 -0.36 -2.93
CA GLU A 229 5.26 -0.93 -2.72
C GLU A 229 5.22 -2.44 -2.54
N TRP A 230 6.16 -3.17 -3.20
CA TRP A 230 6.36 -4.55 -2.87
C TRP A 230 7.02 -4.62 -1.49
N ILE A 231 6.51 -5.51 -0.65
CA ILE A 231 6.90 -5.51 0.76
C ILE A 231 7.66 -6.77 1.14
N TYR A 232 7.30 -7.90 0.52
CA TYR A 232 7.85 -9.19 0.86
C TYR A 232 7.70 -10.16 -0.32
N GLU A 233 8.67 -11.07 -0.49
CA GLU A 233 8.64 -12.09 -1.52
C GLU A 233 9.22 -13.40 -1.00
N ILE A 234 8.58 -14.50 -1.34
CA ILE A 234 9.07 -15.85 -1.02
C ILE A 234 9.23 -16.68 -2.29
N ARG A 235 10.19 -17.61 -2.26
CA ARG A 235 10.28 -18.71 -3.21
C ARG A 235 9.98 -20.00 -2.47
N VAL A 236 9.03 -20.77 -2.96
CA VAL A 236 8.53 -21.96 -2.29
C VAL A 236 8.42 -23.13 -3.24
N ARG A 237 8.59 -24.34 -2.74
CA ARG A 237 8.24 -25.56 -3.44
C ARG A 237 6.74 -25.83 -3.34
N GLU A 238 6.22 -26.71 -4.17
CA GLU A 238 4.81 -27.13 -4.12
C GLU A 238 4.35 -27.70 -2.76
N ASN A 239 5.27 -28.30 -2.00
CA ASN A 239 4.97 -28.77 -0.66
C ASN A 239 4.93 -27.68 0.42
N GLY A 240 5.13 -26.40 0.02
CA GLY A 240 5.15 -25.25 0.92
C GLY A 240 6.51 -24.99 1.60
N ALA A 241 7.55 -25.78 1.29
CA ALA A 241 8.89 -25.53 1.84
C ALA A 241 9.48 -24.24 1.25
N ILE A 242 9.80 -23.29 2.12
CA ILE A 242 10.38 -22.00 1.76
C ILE A 242 11.85 -22.20 1.41
N LEU A 243 12.24 -21.71 0.24
CA LEU A 243 13.62 -21.75 -0.27
C LEU A 243 14.37 -20.44 -0.01
N SER A 244 13.68 -19.31 -0.12
CA SER A 244 14.22 -18.01 0.17
C SER A 244 13.13 -17.02 0.49
N GLU A 245 13.49 -16.00 1.26
CA GLU A 245 12.61 -14.93 1.70
C GLU A 245 13.36 -13.61 1.60
N ILE A 246 12.74 -12.63 0.96
CA ILE A 246 13.31 -11.29 0.81
C ILE A 246 12.26 -10.22 1.08
N TYR A 247 12.70 -9.02 1.41
CA TYR A 247 11.84 -7.85 1.60
C TYR A 247 12.50 -6.59 1.05
N GLN A 248 11.69 -5.56 0.80
CA GLN A 248 12.16 -4.25 0.37
C GLN A 248 12.56 -3.42 1.60
N ALA A 249 13.85 -3.27 1.81
CA ALA A 249 14.42 -2.44 2.87
C ALA A 249 14.57 -0.97 2.46
N ALA A 250 15.04 -0.13 3.39
CA ALA A 250 15.30 1.29 3.14
C ALA A 250 16.11 1.50 1.85
N ASN A 251 15.85 2.60 1.16
CA ASN A 251 16.40 2.94 -0.15
C ASN A 251 16.06 1.92 -1.26
N HIS A 252 14.96 1.18 -1.12
CA HIS A 252 14.53 0.12 -2.03
C HIS A 252 15.54 -1.03 -2.18
N GLU A 253 16.43 -1.20 -1.21
CA GLU A 253 17.34 -2.35 -1.20
C GLU A 253 16.57 -3.64 -0.98
N THR A 254 16.99 -4.70 -1.67
CA THR A 254 16.48 -6.04 -1.41
C THR A 254 17.33 -6.73 -0.34
N LYS A 255 16.70 -7.18 0.74
CA LYS A 255 17.38 -7.91 1.84
C LYS A 255 16.73 -9.24 2.13
N ASN A 256 17.52 -10.20 2.61
CA ASN A 256 17.00 -11.47 3.12
C ASN A 256 16.22 -11.23 4.40
N PHE A 257 15.02 -11.81 4.51
CA PHE A 257 14.22 -11.77 5.72
C PHE A 257 14.79 -12.71 6.78
N LYS A 258 14.96 -12.20 7.98
CA LYS A 258 15.42 -12.93 9.17
C LYS A 258 14.54 -12.60 10.40
N GLY A 259 13.44 -11.91 10.18
CA GLY A 259 12.56 -11.41 11.21
C GLY A 259 11.72 -12.48 11.90
N LYS A 260 10.95 -12.04 12.87
CA LYS A 260 10.00 -12.88 13.59
C LYS A 260 8.76 -13.18 12.74
N ARG A 261 8.01 -14.20 13.14
CA ARG A 261 6.74 -14.58 12.54
C ARG A 261 5.63 -14.63 13.57
N PHE A 262 4.44 -14.34 13.12
CA PHE A 262 3.18 -14.58 13.83
C PHE A 262 2.49 -15.80 13.18
N GLY A 263 2.63 -16.96 13.79
CA GLY A 263 2.36 -18.21 13.09
C GLY A 263 3.30 -18.36 11.87
N ASN A 264 2.73 -18.46 10.67
CA ASN A 264 3.49 -18.49 9.42
C ASN A 264 3.71 -17.09 8.82
N HIS A 265 2.99 -16.08 9.30
CA HIS A 265 3.04 -14.71 8.76
C HIS A 265 4.33 -14.00 9.16
N PRO A 266 5.15 -13.50 8.22
CA PRO A 266 6.29 -12.67 8.57
C PRO A 266 5.81 -11.35 9.19
N LEU A 267 6.48 -10.94 10.27
CA LEU A 267 6.27 -9.63 10.88
C LEU A 267 7.25 -8.65 10.27
N ILE A 268 6.74 -7.62 9.61
CA ILE A 268 7.55 -6.57 9.01
C ILE A 268 7.14 -5.22 9.58
N MET A 269 8.12 -4.34 9.77
CA MET A 269 7.92 -2.97 10.23
C MET A 269 7.96 -2.05 9.02
N ASP A 270 6.92 -1.24 8.81
CA ASP A 270 7.00 -0.08 7.94
C ASP A 270 7.95 0.94 8.61
N ALA A 271 9.12 1.15 8.03
CA ALA A 271 10.25 1.78 8.71
C ALA A 271 10.57 3.20 8.23
N THR A 272 10.06 3.60 7.05
CA THR A 272 10.40 4.90 6.45
C THR A 272 9.17 5.63 5.93
N ASP A 273 9.25 6.94 5.78
CA ASP A 273 8.17 7.76 5.19
C ASP A 273 7.92 7.48 3.69
N ASN A 274 8.75 6.65 3.07
CA ASN A 274 8.65 6.14 1.71
C ASN A 274 8.26 4.65 1.68
N ASN A 275 7.56 4.16 2.71
CA ASN A 275 7.07 2.79 2.84
C ASN A 275 8.09 1.71 2.49
N ASN A 276 9.31 1.87 2.99
CA ASN A 276 10.30 0.81 3.00
C ASN A 276 10.33 0.12 4.37
N PHE A 277 10.74 -1.12 4.41
CA PHE A 277 10.48 -2.01 5.52
C PHE A 277 11.74 -2.42 6.27
N ALA A 278 11.53 -2.96 7.46
CA ALA A 278 12.51 -3.68 8.25
C ALA A 278 11.92 -5.00 8.73
N ASP A 279 12.76 -6.01 8.84
CA ASP A 279 12.40 -7.32 9.41
C ASP A 279 12.59 -7.36 10.93
N THR A 280 12.88 -6.21 11.52
CA THR A 280 13.03 -5.99 12.96
C THR A 280 12.27 -4.74 13.38
N GLY A 281 11.90 -4.66 14.65
CA GLY A 281 11.12 -3.55 15.18
C GLY A 281 9.68 -3.95 15.46
N CYS A 282 8.99 -3.09 16.17
CA CYS A 282 7.56 -3.20 16.47
C CYS A 282 6.97 -1.82 16.78
N SER A 283 5.64 -1.74 16.77
CA SER A 283 4.91 -0.53 17.16
C SER A 283 3.64 -0.90 17.92
N ALA A 284 2.90 0.12 18.32
CA ALA A 284 1.66 -0.06 19.09
C ALA A 284 0.51 -0.66 18.27
N LEU A 285 0.58 -0.62 16.95
CA LEU A 285 -0.44 -1.19 16.07
C LEU A 285 0.21 -2.08 15.01
N ARG A 286 -0.38 -3.24 14.79
CA ARG A 286 -0.07 -4.10 13.64
C ARG A 286 -1.35 -4.47 12.90
N VAL A 287 -1.27 -4.53 11.59
CA VAL A 287 -2.39 -4.82 10.71
C VAL A 287 -2.03 -5.89 9.70
N SER A 288 -3.03 -6.65 9.26
CA SER A 288 -2.97 -7.42 8.03
C SER A 288 -4.04 -6.86 7.10
N PRO A 289 -3.66 -6.05 6.09
CA PRO A 289 -4.62 -5.47 5.16
C PRO A 289 -5.39 -6.55 4.40
N MET A 290 -6.54 -6.19 3.82
CA MET A 290 -7.28 -7.07 2.91
C MET A 290 -6.33 -7.73 1.91
N LEU A 291 -6.35 -9.06 1.84
CA LEU A 291 -5.46 -9.83 0.97
C LEU A 291 -6.19 -10.29 -0.28
N ILE A 292 -5.64 -9.98 -1.46
CA ILE A 292 -6.22 -10.34 -2.75
C ILE A 292 -5.18 -10.99 -3.66
N ALA A 293 -5.63 -11.96 -4.47
CA ALA A 293 -4.82 -12.49 -5.56
C ALA A 293 -4.85 -11.53 -6.75
N ALA A 294 -3.70 -11.22 -7.32
CA ALA A 294 -3.59 -10.41 -8.52
C ALA A 294 -2.77 -11.12 -9.61
N ARG A 295 -3.03 -10.75 -10.84
CA ARG A 295 -2.24 -11.18 -11.98
C ARG A 295 -2.03 -9.97 -12.89
N LEU A 296 -0.97 -9.23 -12.64
CA LEU A 296 -0.62 -8.04 -13.40
C LEU A 296 0.20 -8.36 -14.64
N SER A 297 0.97 -9.46 -14.60
CA SER A 297 1.71 -9.95 -15.76
C SER A 297 0.80 -10.65 -16.76
N ASN A 298 0.99 -10.37 -18.03
CA ASN A 298 0.37 -11.14 -19.13
C ASN A 298 1.35 -12.24 -19.58
N PRO A 299 1.06 -13.53 -19.31
CA PRO A 299 1.96 -14.62 -19.67
C PRO A 299 2.22 -14.74 -21.17
N SER A 300 1.26 -14.29 -21.99
CA SER A 300 1.36 -14.40 -23.46
C SER A 300 2.26 -13.32 -24.07
N SER A 301 2.46 -12.20 -23.38
CA SER A 301 3.27 -11.08 -23.88
C SER A 301 4.57 -10.87 -23.11
N GLY A 302 4.74 -11.54 -21.96
CA GLY A 302 5.88 -11.32 -21.06
C GLY A 302 5.91 -9.93 -20.41
N ILE A 303 4.87 -9.14 -20.56
CA ILE A 303 4.79 -7.75 -20.10
C ILE A 303 4.06 -7.71 -18.77
N GLU A 304 4.67 -7.14 -17.74
CA GLU A 304 4.01 -6.86 -16.46
C GLU A 304 2.94 -5.77 -16.64
N GLY A 305 1.77 -5.95 -16.02
CA GLY A 305 0.72 -4.94 -15.98
C GLY A 305 1.06 -3.77 -15.05
N SER A 306 0.35 -2.67 -15.20
CA SER A 306 0.44 -1.55 -14.26
C SER A 306 -0.12 -1.94 -12.89
N ARG A 307 0.58 -1.56 -11.81
CA ARG A 307 0.13 -1.76 -10.42
C ARG A 307 -1.16 -0.99 -10.13
N GLU A 308 -1.35 0.15 -10.79
CA GLU A 308 -2.54 0.99 -10.68
C GLU A 308 -3.82 0.29 -11.17
N THR A 309 -3.71 -0.82 -11.92
CA THR A 309 -4.84 -1.66 -12.30
C THR A 309 -5.57 -2.23 -11.07
N LEU A 310 -4.88 -2.40 -9.95
CA LEU A 310 -5.51 -2.81 -8.68
C LEU A 310 -6.38 -1.69 -8.11
N MET A 311 -5.97 -0.42 -8.22
CA MET A 311 -6.81 0.71 -7.83
C MET A 311 -8.07 0.77 -8.72
N ASP A 312 -7.95 0.42 -9.99
CA ASP A 312 -9.10 0.35 -10.91
C ASP A 312 -10.08 -0.76 -10.52
N ALA A 313 -9.57 -1.90 -10.06
CA ALA A 313 -10.38 -3.01 -9.55
C ALA A 313 -11.00 -2.70 -8.17
N PHE A 314 -10.38 -1.83 -7.39
CA PHE A 314 -10.82 -1.37 -6.07
C PHE A 314 -10.99 0.15 -6.05
N PRO A 315 -12.01 0.71 -6.72
CA PRO A 315 -12.16 2.15 -6.99
C PRO A 315 -12.21 3.03 -5.72
N TRP A 316 -12.62 2.47 -4.59
CA TRP A 316 -12.63 3.15 -3.30
C TRP A 316 -11.24 3.64 -2.86
N THR A 317 -10.16 3.04 -3.38
CA THR A 317 -8.78 3.49 -3.13
C THR A 317 -8.52 4.90 -3.64
N TYR A 318 -9.09 5.28 -4.78
CA TYR A 318 -9.03 6.65 -5.30
C TYR A 318 -9.74 7.64 -4.37
N GLN A 319 -10.88 7.23 -3.79
CA GLN A 319 -11.64 8.06 -2.87
C GLN A 319 -10.85 8.33 -1.58
N ILE A 320 -10.23 7.29 -1.02
CA ILE A 320 -9.41 7.42 0.19
C ILE A 320 -8.18 8.28 -0.09
N MET A 321 -7.46 8.03 -1.19
CA MET A 321 -6.34 8.85 -1.66
C MET A 321 -6.72 10.34 -1.76
N ALA A 322 -7.81 10.65 -2.44
CA ALA A 322 -8.25 12.03 -2.62
C ALA A 322 -8.65 12.70 -1.31
N ARG A 323 -9.39 11.98 -0.44
CA ARG A 323 -9.80 12.46 0.89
C ARG A 323 -8.59 12.78 1.76
N GLU A 324 -7.56 11.93 1.74
CA GLU A 324 -6.33 12.15 2.49
C GLU A 324 -5.54 13.34 1.93
N ALA A 325 -5.32 13.40 0.62
CA ALA A 325 -4.61 14.52 -0.01
C ALA A 325 -5.25 15.88 0.30
N ILE A 326 -6.60 15.93 0.38
CA ILE A 326 -7.34 17.13 0.77
C ILE A 326 -7.12 17.43 2.25
N ARG A 327 -7.23 16.45 3.14
CA ARG A 327 -7.03 16.59 4.59
C ARG A 327 -5.61 17.07 4.92
N GLU A 328 -4.62 16.55 4.22
CA GLU A 328 -3.22 16.93 4.37
C GLU A 328 -2.86 18.29 3.76
N GLY A 329 -3.81 18.95 3.05
CA GLY A 329 -3.57 20.23 2.38
C GLY A 329 -2.68 20.11 1.14
N ARG A 330 -2.52 18.91 0.61
CA ARG A 330 -1.79 18.65 -0.65
C ARG A 330 -2.60 19.06 -1.89
N VAL A 331 -3.91 19.17 -1.78
CA VAL A 331 -4.77 19.71 -2.82
C VAL A 331 -4.89 21.23 -2.66
N ASN A 332 -4.23 21.98 -3.54
CA ASN A 332 -4.28 23.44 -3.54
C ASN A 332 -4.23 24.01 -4.96
N PRO A 333 -5.38 24.14 -5.66
CA PRO A 333 -5.44 24.61 -7.06
C PRO A 333 -4.94 26.05 -7.25
N LYS A 334 -4.95 26.87 -6.17
CA LYS A 334 -4.49 28.27 -6.23
C LYS A 334 -2.98 28.41 -6.11
N LYS A 335 -2.30 27.39 -5.56
CA LYS A 335 -0.85 27.42 -5.34
C LYS A 335 -0.27 26.05 -5.63
N LEU A 336 -0.05 25.76 -6.90
CA LEU A 336 0.65 24.55 -7.31
C LEU A 336 2.15 24.69 -7.00
N ALA A 337 2.71 23.67 -6.40
CA ALA A 337 4.11 23.58 -6.04
C ALA A 337 4.55 22.11 -6.05
N ALA A 338 5.80 21.83 -5.72
CA ALA A 338 6.32 20.48 -5.71
C ALA A 338 5.48 19.49 -4.86
N ASN A 339 4.99 19.94 -3.69
CA ASN A 339 4.18 19.14 -2.76
C ASN A 339 2.68 19.47 -2.77
N THR A 340 2.20 20.24 -3.77
CA THR A 340 0.77 20.52 -3.92
C THR A 340 0.33 20.25 -5.35
N ILE A 341 -0.87 19.69 -5.46
CA ILE A 341 -1.51 19.34 -6.73
C ILE A 341 -2.86 20.06 -6.85
N ASP A 342 -3.46 20.00 -8.02
CA ASP A 342 -4.86 20.33 -8.21
C ASP A 342 -5.75 19.21 -7.65
N ASP A 343 -7.06 19.43 -7.63
CA ASP A 343 -8.00 18.36 -7.29
C ASP A 343 -7.75 17.15 -8.20
N PRO A 344 -7.65 15.92 -7.67
CA PRO A 344 -7.44 14.72 -8.48
C PRO A 344 -8.44 14.53 -9.64
N ARG A 345 -9.62 15.14 -9.57
CA ARG A 345 -10.63 15.15 -10.65
C ARG A 345 -10.25 16.04 -11.83
N GLU A 346 -9.34 16.99 -11.64
CA GLU A 346 -8.85 17.90 -12.67
C GLU A 346 -7.71 17.31 -13.51
N TYR A 347 -7.46 16.00 -13.38
CA TYR A 347 -6.44 15.31 -14.15
C TYR A 347 -7.04 14.32 -15.15
N LEU A 348 -6.35 14.20 -16.28
CA LEU A 348 -6.43 13.05 -17.18
C LEU A 348 -5.29 12.11 -16.80
N TYR A 349 -5.59 10.84 -16.60
CA TYR A 349 -4.60 9.81 -16.32
C TYR A 349 -4.45 8.95 -17.57
N ALA A 350 -3.25 8.92 -18.15
CA ALA A 350 -2.89 8.09 -19.29
C ALA A 350 -2.08 6.89 -18.82
N GLU A 351 -2.58 5.69 -19.01
CA GLU A 351 -1.80 4.48 -18.81
C GLU A 351 -1.10 4.11 -20.11
N ILE A 352 0.22 4.07 -20.02
CA ILE A 352 1.09 3.77 -21.16
C ILE A 352 2.00 2.59 -20.86
N TYR A 353 2.54 1.99 -21.91
CA TYR A 353 3.74 1.18 -21.87
C TYR A 353 4.81 1.81 -22.74
N GLY A 354 6.07 1.74 -22.35
CA GLY A 354 7.18 2.21 -23.16
C GLY A 354 8.53 1.78 -22.59
N GLU A 355 9.54 1.78 -23.47
CA GLU A 355 10.92 1.42 -23.17
C GLU A 355 11.83 2.57 -23.61
N PRO A 356 11.98 3.62 -22.78
CA PRO A 356 12.87 4.74 -23.08
C PRO A 356 14.33 4.32 -22.89
N GLU A 357 15.17 4.53 -23.91
CA GLU A 357 16.60 4.35 -23.91
C GLU A 357 17.28 5.71 -24.07
N ASN A 358 18.07 6.16 -23.10
CA ASN A 358 18.67 7.50 -23.03
C ASN A 358 17.62 8.62 -23.27
N ALA A 359 16.37 8.35 -22.92
CA ALA A 359 15.23 9.17 -23.21
C ALA A 359 14.20 9.17 -22.06
N ALA A 360 13.25 10.08 -22.12
CA ALA A 360 12.10 10.11 -21.23
C ALA A 360 10.82 10.45 -22.02
N ILE A 361 9.71 9.88 -21.55
CA ILE A 361 8.39 10.02 -22.15
C ILE A 361 7.64 11.20 -21.51
N ASN A 362 6.96 11.98 -22.34
CA ASN A 362 5.98 12.99 -21.94
C ASN A 362 4.68 12.75 -22.68
N VAL A 363 3.54 12.94 -22.00
CA VAL A 363 2.21 12.82 -22.60
C VAL A 363 1.61 14.21 -22.79
N GLU A 364 1.03 14.45 -23.95
CA GLU A 364 0.29 15.66 -24.30
C GLU A 364 -1.15 15.28 -24.66
N ALA A 365 -2.12 16.02 -24.15
CA ALA A 365 -3.52 15.89 -24.53
C ALA A 365 -4.00 17.18 -25.19
N GLU A 366 -4.79 17.05 -26.27
CA GLU A 366 -5.45 18.17 -26.92
C GLU A 366 -6.96 18.03 -26.77
N THR A 367 -7.58 19.07 -26.23
CA THR A 367 -9.04 19.14 -26.09
C THR A 367 -9.74 19.41 -27.42
N ALA A 368 -11.06 19.26 -27.45
CA ALA A 368 -11.85 19.64 -28.62
C ALA A 368 -11.76 21.15 -28.98
N ALA A 369 -11.43 21.99 -27.98
CA ALA A 369 -11.20 23.42 -28.17
C ALA A 369 -9.79 23.77 -28.66
N GLY A 370 -8.91 22.76 -28.84
CA GLY A 370 -7.53 22.95 -29.29
C GLY A 370 -6.54 23.31 -28.17
N GLU A 371 -6.98 23.30 -26.91
CA GLU A 371 -6.08 23.53 -25.76
C GLU A 371 -5.17 22.33 -25.56
N LYS A 372 -3.89 22.58 -25.26
CA LYS A 372 -2.86 21.57 -25.07
C LYS A 372 -2.37 21.56 -23.65
N PHE A 373 -2.32 20.37 -23.07
CA PHE A 373 -1.84 20.10 -21.73
C PHE A 373 -0.73 19.04 -21.79
N THR A 374 0.31 19.19 -20.98
CA THR A 374 1.44 18.26 -20.93
C THR A 374 1.62 17.68 -19.52
N SER A 375 2.07 16.43 -19.44
CA SER A 375 2.27 15.76 -18.15
C SER A 375 3.44 16.34 -17.36
N ASP A 376 4.44 16.92 -18.04
CA ASP A 376 5.58 17.54 -17.40
C ASP A 376 5.33 19.02 -16.98
N GLY A 377 4.23 19.63 -17.44
CA GLY A 377 3.91 21.01 -17.13
C GLY A 377 5.05 21.99 -17.45
N GLY A 378 5.96 21.63 -18.37
CA GLY A 378 7.18 22.36 -18.71
C GLY A 378 8.41 21.99 -17.86
N ASN A 379 8.26 21.18 -16.81
CA ASN A 379 9.37 20.69 -16.00
C ASN A 379 9.87 19.34 -16.50
N LYS A 380 10.98 19.32 -17.21
CA LYS A 380 11.58 18.12 -17.82
C LYS A 380 11.86 17.01 -16.80
N SER A 381 12.11 17.34 -15.53
CA SER A 381 12.37 16.35 -14.47
C SER A 381 11.15 15.47 -14.14
N LEU A 382 9.95 15.88 -14.55
CA LEU A 382 8.71 15.14 -14.35
C LEU A 382 8.43 14.09 -15.43
N ARG A 383 9.24 14.01 -16.48
CA ARG A 383 9.12 13.02 -17.56
C ARG A 383 9.45 11.61 -17.05
N VAL A 384 8.87 10.61 -17.68
CA VAL A 384 9.06 9.20 -17.30
C VAL A 384 10.23 8.60 -18.07
N GLY A 385 11.35 8.35 -17.37
CA GLY A 385 12.57 7.73 -17.95
C GLY A 385 12.73 6.24 -17.62
N ARG A 386 11.76 5.61 -16.94
CA ARG A 386 11.80 4.18 -16.62
C ARG A 386 11.05 3.34 -17.65
N PRO A 387 11.54 2.12 -17.98
CA PRO A 387 10.81 1.21 -18.86
C PRO A 387 9.61 0.58 -18.16
N GLY A 388 8.69 0.03 -18.97
CA GLY A 388 7.50 -0.69 -18.52
C GLY A 388 6.23 0.15 -18.51
N PHE A 389 5.25 -0.30 -17.73
CA PHE A 389 3.99 0.41 -17.55
C PHE A 389 4.17 1.66 -16.67
N ALA A 390 3.50 2.73 -17.04
CA ALA A 390 3.38 3.94 -16.26
C ALA A 390 1.98 4.51 -16.38
N ARG A 391 1.43 4.99 -15.27
CA ARG A 391 0.25 5.85 -15.28
C ARG A 391 0.71 7.28 -15.08
N ILE A 392 0.40 8.15 -16.01
CA ILE A 392 0.87 9.53 -16.09
C ILE A 392 -0.33 10.45 -15.93
N ALA A 393 -0.32 11.35 -14.96
CA ALA A 393 -1.38 12.32 -14.78
C ALA A 393 -1.01 13.66 -15.45
N LEU A 394 -1.95 14.17 -16.28
CA LEU A 394 -1.88 15.48 -16.91
C LEU A 394 -2.93 16.37 -16.25
N ARG A 395 -2.53 17.52 -15.75
CA ARG A 395 -3.47 18.50 -15.26
C ARG A 395 -4.26 19.08 -16.44
N THR A 396 -5.58 18.93 -16.40
CA THR A 396 -6.52 19.42 -17.41
C THR A 396 -7.66 20.14 -16.71
N PRO A 397 -7.44 21.39 -16.24
CA PRO A 397 -8.42 22.13 -15.46
C PRO A 397 -9.74 22.27 -16.21
N GLN A 398 -10.85 22.44 -15.47
CA GLN A 398 -12.22 22.45 -15.99
C GLN A 398 -12.65 21.09 -16.57
N ASN A 399 -12.20 20.02 -15.94
CA ASN A 399 -12.63 18.69 -16.32
C ASN A 399 -14.16 18.57 -16.26
N ARG A 400 -14.76 18.33 -17.42
CA ARG A 400 -16.14 17.89 -17.50
C ARG A 400 -16.12 16.37 -17.32
N ALA A 401 -16.66 15.89 -16.20
CA ALA A 401 -16.67 14.47 -15.86
C ALA A 401 -17.04 13.61 -17.08
N GLY A 402 -16.18 12.66 -17.41
CA GLY A 402 -16.36 11.74 -18.54
C GLY A 402 -15.95 12.27 -19.91
N GLN A 403 -15.47 13.51 -20.05
CA GLN A 403 -14.93 13.99 -21.32
C GLN A 403 -13.46 13.61 -21.48
N PHE A 404 -13.16 12.89 -22.55
CA PHE A 404 -11.78 12.56 -22.94
C PHE A 404 -11.29 13.49 -24.04
N PRO A 405 -9.96 13.70 -24.15
CA PRO A 405 -9.39 14.56 -25.18
C PRO A 405 -9.67 14.02 -26.58
N LYS A 406 -9.58 14.92 -27.58
CA LYS A 406 -9.68 14.60 -29.00
C LYS A 406 -8.50 13.73 -29.43
N THR A 407 -7.30 14.13 -29.02
CA THR A 407 -6.04 13.44 -29.32
C THR A 407 -5.16 13.35 -28.09
N VAL A 408 -4.37 12.29 -28.02
CA VAL A 408 -3.29 12.12 -27.07
C VAL A 408 -2.01 11.89 -27.85
N ASN A 409 -0.99 12.70 -27.59
CA ASN A 409 0.33 12.57 -28.17
C ASN A 409 1.30 12.06 -27.11
N ILE A 410 2.15 11.12 -27.47
CA ILE A 410 3.25 10.65 -26.63
C ILE A 410 4.55 11.09 -27.29
N GLY A 411 5.32 11.93 -26.60
CA GLY A 411 6.60 12.44 -27.05
C GLY A 411 7.76 11.72 -26.37
N CYS A 412 8.84 11.55 -27.12
CA CYS A 412 10.11 11.01 -26.65
C CYS A 412 11.17 12.12 -26.63
N TYR A 413 11.92 12.24 -25.54
CA TYR A 413 12.91 13.31 -25.36
C TYR A 413 14.19 12.78 -24.77
N ALA A 414 15.35 13.15 -25.34
CA ALA A 414 16.64 12.77 -24.80
C ALA A 414 16.83 13.21 -23.34
N THR A 415 17.49 12.36 -22.57
CA THR A 415 17.96 12.66 -21.22
C THR A 415 19.48 12.81 -21.22
N GLY A 416 20.00 13.88 -20.57
CA GLY A 416 21.43 14.18 -20.50
C GLY A 416 21.89 15.27 -21.47
N GLU A 417 23.10 15.81 -21.22
CA GLU A 417 23.67 16.96 -21.93
C GLU A 417 24.35 16.55 -23.24
N ASN A 418 24.71 15.26 -23.41
CA ASN A 418 25.36 14.72 -24.60
C ASN A 418 24.60 13.51 -25.14
N PRO A 419 23.74 13.66 -26.14
CA PRO A 419 23.13 12.50 -26.81
C PRO A 419 24.15 11.81 -27.75
N ALA A 420 25.24 11.28 -27.20
CA ALA A 420 26.25 10.53 -27.99
C ALA A 420 25.73 9.16 -28.45
N SER A 421 24.59 8.71 -27.95
CA SER A 421 23.89 7.51 -28.34
C SER A 421 22.48 7.86 -28.82
N GLU A 422 21.94 7.04 -29.70
CA GLU A 422 20.58 7.18 -30.19
C GLU A 422 19.59 7.19 -29.02
N SER A 423 18.88 8.30 -28.82
CA SER A 423 17.83 8.44 -27.83
C SER A 423 16.49 8.06 -28.46
N VAL A 424 15.85 7.01 -27.93
CA VAL A 424 14.63 6.45 -28.52
C VAL A 424 13.70 5.92 -27.41
N CYS A 425 12.40 5.99 -27.65
CA CYS A 425 11.40 5.31 -26.84
C CYS A 425 10.79 4.18 -27.67
N ARG A 426 11.10 2.93 -27.29
CA ARG A 426 10.64 1.74 -28.02
C ARG A 426 9.31 1.25 -27.47
N ASN A 427 8.59 0.49 -28.27
CA ASN A 427 7.37 -0.22 -27.90
C ASN A 427 6.29 0.65 -27.20
N VAL A 428 6.27 1.95 -27.52
CA VAL A 428 5.35 2.91 -26.88
C VAL A 428 3.91 2.59 -27.26
N ARG A 429 3.04 2.42 -26.27
CA ARG A 429 1.60 2.17 -26.45
C ARG A 429 0.79 3.03 -25.48
N LEU A 430 -0.35 3.53 -25.92
CA LEU A 430 -1.38 4.06 -25.06
C LEU A 430 -2.40 2.95 -24.77
N ILE A 431 -2.54 2.57 -23.51
CA ILE A 431 -3.38 1.45 -23.08
C ILE A 431 -4.81 1.93 -22.82
N LYS A 432 -4.95 2.89 -21.93
CA LYS A 432 -6.24 3.48 -21.55
C LYS A 432 -6.08 4.90 -21.02
N LEU A 433 -7.19 5.61 -21.01
CA LEU A 433 -7.34 6.88 -20.34
C LEU A 433 -8.29 6.72 -19.16
N VAL A 434 -8.01 7.42 -18.08
CA VAL A 434 -8.84 7.43 -16.87
C VAL A 434 -9.14 8.86 -16.48
N ARG A 435 -10.35 9.11 -16.02
CA ARG A 435 -10.76 10.33 -15.32
C ARG A 435 -11.47 9.97 -14.03
N LEU A 436 -11.47 10.84 -13.06
CA LEU A 436 -12.25 10.65 -11.85
C LEU A 436 -13.54 11.46 -11.94
N ASP A 437 -14.65 10.84 -11.56
CA ASP A 437 -15.96 11.48 -11.45
C ASP A 437 -16.06 12.41 -10.21
N ARG A 438 -17.24 13.00 -10.00
CA ARG A 438 -17.50 13.87 -8.84
C ARG A 438 -17.27 13.19 -7.48
N ASN A 439 -17.34 11.86 -7.43
CA ASN A 439 -17.14 11.04 -6.24
C ASN A 439 -15.73 10.45 -6.16
N TYR A 440 -14.80 10.88 -7.02
CA TYR A 440 -13.44 10.32 -7.18
C TYR A 440 -13.41 8.88 -7.67
N LEU A 441 -14.48 8.39 -8.32
CA LEU A 441 -14.51 7.07 -8.92
C LEU A 441 -13.99 7.13 -10.36
N PRO A 442 -13.21 6.13 -10.81
CA PRO A 442 -12.60 6.15 -12.13
C PRO A 442 -13.62 5.87 -13.24
N ILE A 443 -13.49 6.65 -14.32
CA ILE A 443 -14.18 6.44 -15.60
C ILE A 443 -13.11 6.12 -16.62
N PHE A 444 -13.29 5.06 -17.40
CA PHE A 444 -12.29 4.52 -18.32
C PHE A 444 -12.65 4.73 -19.78
N LYS A 445 -11.60 4.97 -20.60
CA LYS A 445 -11.64 4.85 -22.05
C LYS A 445 -10.48 3.98 -22.49
N ASN A 446 -10.76 2.73 -22.86
CA ASN A 446 -9.75 1.81 -23.42
C ASN A 446 -9.36 2.28 -24.83
N ILE A 447 -8.08 2.32 -25.10
CA ILE A 447 -7.53 2.75 -26.39
C ILE A 447 -6.96 1.55 -27.15
N GLY A 448 -6.15 0.72 -26.50
CA GLY A 448 -5.58 -0.51 -27.10
C GLY A 448 -4.74 -0.23 -28.35
N ALA A 449 -4.02 0.89 -28.37
CA ALA A 449 -3.29 1.35 -29.53
C ALA A 449 -2.12 0.42 -29.90
N ALA A 450 -1.79 0.36 -31.20
CA ALA A 450 -0.62 -0.37 -31.69
C ALA A 450 0.68 0.23 -31.13
N SER A 451 1.68 -0.63 -30.97
CA SER A 451 3.03 -0.23 -30.51
C SER A 451 3.74 0.65 -31.56
N ARG A 452 4.47 1.64 -31.07
CA ARG A 452 5.28 2.57 -31.92
C ARG A 452 6.65 2.78 -31.30
N ASN A 453 7.65 2.92 -32.17
CA ASN A 453 8.98 3.43 -31.79
C ASN A 453 9.03 4.92 -32.13
N ILE A 454 9.46 5.74 -31.17
CA ILE A 454 9.47 7.21 -31.27
C ILE A 454 10.90 7.66 -31.05
N LYS A 455 11.48 8.36 -32.03
CA LYS A 455 12.80 8.96 -31.89
C LYS A 455 12.75 10.20 -31.00
N SER A 456 13.90 10.55 -30.43
CA SER A 456 14.00 11.77 -29.62
C SER A 456 13.61 13.01 -30.41
N GLY A 457 12.78 13.86 -29.80
CA GLY A 457 12.20 15.05 -30.44
C GLY A 457 10.91 14.81 -31.22
N GLU A 458 10.53 13.54 -31.46
CA GLU A 458 9.30 13.18 -32.17
C GLU A 458 8.13 12.92 -31.21
N LYS A 459 6.91 12.96 -31.76
CA LYS A 459 5.66 12.60 -31.07
C LYS A 459 4.86 11.61 -31.91
N ALA A 460 4.23 10.65 -31.26
CA ALA A 460 3.24 9.77 -31.88
C ALA A 460 1.83 10.15 -31.40
N ILE A 461 0.86 10.15 -32.32
CA ILE A 461 -0.58 10.42 -32.05
C ILE A 461 -1.27 9.08 -31.78
N PHE A 462 -2.07 9.04 -30.72
CA PHE A 462 -2.87 7.90 -30.30
C PHE A 462 -4.35 8.25 -30.14
#